data_3756d5a1050e08700c92b1655b34ecf0
#
_entry.id   3756d5a1050e08700c92b1655b34ecf0
#
_cell.length_a   1.000
_cell.length_b   1.000
_cell.length_c   1.000
_cell.angle_alpha   90.00
_cell.angle_beta   90.00
_cell.angle_gamma   90.00
#
_symmetry.space_group_name_H-M   'P 1'
#
loop_
_entity.id
_entity.type
_entity.pdbx_description
1 polymer ?
#
loop_
_entity_poly.entity_id
_entity_poly.type
_entity_poly.pdbx_seq_one_letter_code
_entity_poly.pdbx_strand_id
1 'polypeptide(L)'
;MKWILFDKDGTLIYFDGSWMKIGLQLVDDFMEAYKDDIHDIDAAYKHLGIVDGEIQPGTIMASGALEEMVKALCDIAGQDVSKWAQKRSQTLVDNRVPENVLVEGIYETLETLQNQGYKMGIVTSDSKKGVEQFLEVTQFDHFFDVVISTEANAVEKPNPEVLNPLFNNYDVSPQDVIIVGDTANDIQTGVNAKLGLKIAVLTGVGLEQELNKADHIVDNANDVLGILNQYA
;
A
#
# COMPACT_ATOMS: atom_id res chain seq x y z
N MET A 1 9.55 -22.40 3.39
CA MET A 1 9.53 -20.94 3.19
C MET A 1 10.26 -20.28 4.33
N LYS A 2 11.04 -19.24 4.09
CA LYS A 2 11.96 -18.64 5.10
C LYS A 2 11.78 -17.15 5.29
N TRP A 3 11.12 -16.48 4.35
CA TRP A 3 10.90 -15.04 4.36
C TRP A 3 9.43 -14.70 4.25
N ILE A 4 9.01 -13.67 5.00
CA ILE A 4 7.69 -13.10 4.92
C ILE A 4 7.82 -11.60 4.68
N LEU A 5 7.27 -11.12 3.59
CA LEU A 5 7.20 -9.71 3.24
C LEU A 5 5.80 -9.20 3.54
N PHE A 6 5.70 -8.21 4.39
CA PHE A 6 4.45 -7.55 4.73
C PHE A 6 4.33 -6.21 4.02
N ASP A 7 3.18 -5.91 3.46
CA ASP A 7 2.82 -4.51 3.27
C ASP A 7 2.59 -3.84 4.63
N LYS A 8 2.57 -2.51 4.66
CA LYS A 8 2.40 -1.74 5.89
C LYS A 8 0.95 -1.29 6.10
N ASP A 9 0.47 -0.39 5.24
CA ASP A 9 -0.83 0.26 5.36
C ASP A 9 -1.95 -0.70 4.95
N GLY A 10 -2.88 -1.02 5.84
CA GLY A 10 -3.91 -2.03 5.61
C GLY A 10 -3.49 -3.46 5.94
N THR A 11 -2.24 -3.69 6.39
CA THR A 11 -1.70 -5.03 6.69
C THR A 11 -1.11 -5.11 8.09
N LEU A 12 -0.07 -4.34 8.41
CA LEU A 12 0.50 -4.23 9.77
C LEU A 12 -0.25 -3.19 10.62
N ILE A 13 -0.71 -2.15 9.98
CA ILE A 13 -1.61 -1.15 10.55
C ILE A 13 -2.92 -1.16 9.78
N TYR A 14 -4.01 -0.79 10.43
CA TYR A 14 -5.25 -0.50 9.71
C TYR A 14 -4.98 0.61 8.70
N PHE A 15 -5.69 0.57 7.56
CA PHE A 15 -5.50 1.60 6.54
C PHE A 15 -5.64 2.99 7.17
N ASP A 16 -4.59 3.78 7.06
CA ASP A 16 -4.52 5.08 7.69
C ASP A 16 -5.45 6.08 6.99
N GLY A 17 -6.50 6.49 7.69
CA GLY A 17 -7.44 7.51 7.20
C GLY A 17 -6.79 8.85 6.82
N SER A 18 -5.52 9.09 7.21
CA SER A 18 -4.78 10.26 6.77
C SER A 18 -4.50 10.26 5.25
N TRP A 19 -4.37 9.09 4.62
CA TRP A 19 -4.25 8.97 3.16
C TRP A 19 -5.53 9.42 2.46
N MET A 20 -6.69 9.03 2.99
CA MET A 20 -7.98 9.49 2.47
C MET A 20 -8.13 11.00 2.60
N LYS A 21 -7.72 11.58 3.72
CA LYS A 21 -7.73 13.03 3.95
C LYS A 21 -6.83 13.76 2.95
N ILE A 22 -5.63 13.23 2.68
CA ILE A 22 -4.69 13.76 1.69
C ILE A 22 -5.30 13.70 0.29
N GLY A 23 -5.89 12.57 -0.08
CA GLY A 23 -6.54 12.40 -1.38
C GLY A 23 -7.68 13.39 -1.58
N LEU A 24 -8.58 13.51 -0.61
CA LEU A 24 -9.67 14.48 -0.65
C LEU A 24 -9.14 15.92 -0.73
N GLN A 25 -8.14 16.28 0.07
CA GLN A 25 -7.54 17.62 0.03
C GLN A 25 -6.88 17.92 -1.33
N LEU A 26 -6.22 16.93 -1.95
CA LEU A 26 -5.65 17.11 -3.29
C LEU A 26 -6.73 17.39 -4.32
N VAL A 27 -7.86 16.69 -4.24
CA VAL A 27 -9.00 16.90 -5.14
C VAL A 27 -9.66 18.28 -4.90
N ASP A 28 -9.89 18.65 -3.64
CA ASP A 28 -10.47 19.96 -3.30
C ASP A 28 -9.58 21.11 -3.79
N ASP A 29 -8.27 21.01 -3.58
CA ASP A 29 -7.30 21.99 -4.07
C ASP A 29 -7.27 22.06 -5.60
N PHE A 30 -7.44 20.92 -6.27
CA PHE A 30 -7.53 20.85 -7.72
C PHE A 30 -8.81 21.53 -8.24
N MET A 31 -9.96 21.22 -7.64
CA MET A 31 -11.23 21.83 -8.02
C MET A 31 -11.20 23.35 -7.87
N GLU A 32 -10.56 23.86 -6.82
CA GLU A 32 -10.40 25.32 -6.65
C GLU A 32 -9.39 25.92 -7.64
N ALA A 33 -8.26 25.25 -7.88
CA ALA A 33 -7.19 25.77 -8.76
C ALA A 33 -7.61 25.80 -10.24
N TYR A 34 -8.47 24.88 -10.67
CA TYR A 34 -8.89 24.71 -12.06
C TYR A 34 -10.40 24.91 -12.27
N LYS A 35 -11.07 25.58 -11.35
CA LYS A 35 -12.54 25.81 -11.38
C LYS A 35 -13.05 26.40 -12.68
N ASP A 36 -12.27 27.23 -13.34
CA ASP A 36 -12.65 27.90 -14.59
C ASP A 36 -12.55 26.95 -15.80
N ASP A 37 -11.82 25.86 -15.68
CA ASP A 37 -11.62 24.83 -16.70
C ASP A 37 -12.59 23.64 -16.53
N ILE A 38 -13.22 23.50 -15.36
CA ILE A 38 -14.10 22.38 -15.01
C ILE A 38 -15.55 22.77 -15.24
N HIS A 39 -16.20 22.11 -16.22
CA HIS A 39 -17.59 22.42 -16.59
C HIS A 39 -18.63 21.91 -15.58
N ASP A 40 -18.38 20.79 -14.92
CA ASP A 40 -19.29 20.15 -13.97
C ASP A 40 -18.47 19.56 -12.81
N ILE A 41 -18.46 20.26 -11.70
CA ILE A 41 -17.69 19.90 -10.50
C ILE A 41 -18.24 18.61 -9.87
N ASP A 42 -19.58 18.42 -9.84
CA ASP A 42 -20.19 17.23 -9.27
C ASP A 42 -19.86 15.97 -10.10
N ALA A 43 -19.87 16.11 -11.42
CA ALA A 43 -19.43 15.03 -12.31
C ALA A 43 -17.94 14.71 -12.14
N ALA A 44 -17.09 15.71 -11.92
CA ALA A 44 -15.67 15.56 -11.67
C ALA A 44 -15.39 14.77 -10.37
N TYR A 45 -16.05 15.11 -9.26
CA TYR A 45 -15.96 14.34 -8.01
C TYR A 45 -16.39 12.89 -8.21
N LYS A 46 -17.52 12.65 -8.88
CA LYS A 46 -18.00 11.28 -9.16
C LYS A 46 -17.05 10.49 -10.06
N HIS A 47 -16.43 11.15 -11.04
CA HIS A 47 -15.43 10.51 -11.91
C HIS A 47 -14.22 10.01 -11.11
N LEU A 48 -13.82 10.74 -10.09
CA LEU A 48 -12.75 10.35 -9.16
C LEU A 48 -13.21 9.29 -8.13
N GLY A 49 -14.51 9.05 -8.02
CA GLY A 49 -15.08 8.13 -7.05
C GLY A 49 -15.39 8.76 -5.70
N ILE A 50 -15.68 10.06 -5.68
CA ILE A 50 -16.09 10.78 -4.47
C ILE A 50 -17.59 11.07 -4.58
N VAL A 51 -18.38 10.60 -3.61
CA VAL A 51 -19.82 10.82 -3.52
C VAL A 51 -20.14 11.32 -2.11
N ASP A 52 -20.86 12.43 -2.01
CA ASP A 52 -21.24 13.06 -0.74
C ASP A 52 -20.03 13.31 0.21
N GLY A 53 -18.85 13.61 -0.37
CA GLY A 53 -17.60 13.86 0.36
C GLY A 53 -16.87 12.60 0.84
N GLU A 54 -17.34 11.40 0.46
CA GLU A 54 -16.75 10.13 0.82
C GLU A 54 -16.13 9.42 -0.38
N ILE A 55 -14.95 8.83 -0.20
CA ILE A 55 -14.28 8.00 -1.20
C ILE A 55 -14.99 6.66 -1.28
N GLN A 56 -15.43 6.29 -2.48
CA GLN A 56 -16.10 5.02 -2.72
C GLN A 56 -15.10 3.89 -2.96
N PRO A 57 -15.32 2.70 -2.39
CA PRO A 57 -14.45 1.54 -2.60
C PRO A 57 -14.28 1.17 -4.09
N GLY A 58 -13.09 0.68 -4.47
CA GLY A 58 -12.81 0.25 -5.85
C GLY A 58 -12.70 1.38 -6.87
N THR A 59 -12.53 2.62 -6.43
CA THR A 59 -12.36 3.79 -7.28
C THR A 59 -10.90 4.23 -7.36
N ILE A 60 -10.58 5.13 -8.31
CA ILE A 60 -9.24 5.71 -8.47
C ILE A 60 -8.73 6.30 -7.14
N MET A 61 -9.61 6.97 -6.40
CA MET A 61 -9.24 7.58 -5.13
C MET A 61 -9.01 6.56 -4.00
N ALA A 62 -9.66 5.41 -4.07
CA ALA A 62 -9.53 4.39 -3.01
C ALA A 62 -8.27 3.53 -3.15
N SER A 63 -7.90 3.18 -4.38
CA SER A 63 -6.85 2.17 -4.63
C SER A 63 -6.00 2.44 -5.87
N GLY A 64 -6.25 3.54 -6.59
CA GLY A 64 -5.49 3.91 -7.80
C GLY A 64 -4.07 4.38 -7.47
N ALA A 65 -3.13 4.09 -8.37
CA ALA A 65 -1.80 4.67 -8.30
C ALA A 65 -1.86 6.19 -8.53
N LEU A 66 -0.87 6.93 -8.00
CA LEU A 66 -0.79 8.39 -8.20
C LEU A 66 -0.84 8.77 -9.69
N GLU A 67 -0.24 7.97 -10.57
CA GLU A 67 -0.27 8.19 -12.01
C GLU A 67 -1.69 8.13 -12.59
N GLU A 68 -2.52 7.19 -12.12
CA GLU A 68 -3.92 7.07 -12.55
C GLU A 68 -4.74 8.26 -12.08
N MET A 69 -4.51 8.70 -10.84
CA MET A 69 -5.13 9.90 -10.30
C MET A 69 -4.74 11.14 -11.09
N VAL A 70 -3.43 11.35 -11.33
CA VAL A 70 -2.92 12.48 -12.13
C VAL A 70 -3.52 12.48 -13.53
N LYS A 71 -3.63 11.32 -14.17
CA LYS A 71 -4.27 11.19 -15.48
C LYS A 71 -5.75 11.61 -15.42
N ALA A 72 -6.49 11.15 -14.43
CA ALA A 72 -7.90 11.54 -14.26
C ALA A 72 -8.06 13.06 -14.04
N LEU A 73 -7.15 13.69 -13.27
CA LEU A 73 -7.15 15.15 -13.09
C LEU A 73 -6.87 15.89 -14.42
N CYS A 74 -5.94 15.39 -15.25
CA CYS A 74 -5.69 15.94 -16.59
C CYS A 74 -6.91 15.83 -17.51
N ASP A 75 -7.58 14.67 -17.47
CA ASP A 75 -8.79 14.42 -18.27
C ASP A 75 -9.94 15.35 -17.85
N ILE A 76 -10.12 15.62 -16.55
CA ILE A 76 -11.12 16.54 -16.00
C ILE A 76 -10.82 17.99 -16.39
N ALA A 77 -9.55 18.42 -16.28
CA ALA A 77 -9.14 19.80 -16.64
C ALA A 77 -9.06 20.04 -18.15
N GLY A 78 -9.07 18.99 -18.97
CA GLY A 78 -8.84 19.08 -20.42
C GLY A 78 -7.45 19.59 -20.79
N GLN A 79 -6.50 19.57 -19.88
CA GLN A 79 -5.12 20.02 -20.07
C GLN A 79 -4.14 19.25 -19.18
N ASP A 80 -2.83 19.34 -19.45
CA ASP A 80 -1.79 18.71 -18.65
C ASP A 80 -1.58 19.46 -17.31
N VAL A 81 -2.07 18.89 -16.22
CA VAL A 81 -1.90 19.37 -14.83
C VAL A 81 -0.90 18.54 -14.04
N SER A 82 -0.18 17.63 -14.68
CA SER A 82 0.69 16.63 -14.03
C SER A 82 1.70 17.26 -13.07
N LYS A 83 2.36 18.33 -13.48
CA LYS A 83 3.36 19.02 -12.65
C LYS A 83 2.74 19.64 -11.39
N TRP A 84 1.55 20.22 -11.53
CA TRP A 84 0.82 20.78 -10.39
C TRP A 84 0.41 19.66 -9.44
N ALA A 85 -0.22 18.62 -9.94
CA ALA A 85 -0.72 17.51 -9.16
C ALA A 85 0.40 16.80 -8.38
N GLN A 86 1.52 16.49 -9.03
CA GLN A 86 2.70 15.88 -8.39
C GLN A 86 3.27 16.78 -7.29
N LYS A 87 3.46 18.08 -7.57
CA LYS A 87 3.99 19.00 -6.57
C LYS A 87 3.03 19.17 -5.37
N ARG A 88 1.73 19.26 -5.63
CA ARG A 88 0.74 19.41 -4.56
C ARG A 88 0.62 18.16 -3.73
N SER A 89 0.54 16.99 -4.37
CA SER A 89 0.55 15.69 -3.70
C SER A 89 1.78 15.54 -2.80
N GLN A 90 2.97 15.82 -3.32
CA GLN A 90 4.21 15.76 -2.52
C GLN A 90 4.14 16.66 -1.29
N THR A 91 3.64 17.89 -1.45
CA THR A 91 3.48 18.83 -0.31
C THR A 91 2.54 18.29 0.75
N LEU A 92 1.44 17.65 0.35
CA LEU A 92 0.47 17.06 1.27
C LEU A 92 1.06 15.86 2.01
N VAL A 93 1.78 14.98 1.28
CA VAL A 93 2.48 13.82 1.86
C VAL A 93 3.56 14.26 2.85
N ASP A 94 4.36 15.28 2.51
CA ASP A 94 5.43 15.78 3.40
C ASP A 94 4.89 16.33 4.72
N ASN A 95 3.64 16.83 4.73
CA ASN A 95 2.97 17.37 5.92
C ASN A 95 2.04 16.33 6.60
N ARG A 96 1.99 15.10 6.10
CA ARG A 96 1.16 14.04 6.67
C ARG A 96 1.60 13.71 8.10
N VAL A 97 0.62 13.52 8.98
CA VAL A 97 0.82 12.93 10.31
C VAL A 97 0.13 11.57 10.31
N PRO A 98 0.88 10.46 10.17
CA PRO A 98 0.31 9.11 10.17
C PRO A 98 -0.32 8.75 11.50
N GLU A 99 -1.45 8.06 11.48
CA GLU A 99 -2.12 7.59 12.71
C GLU A 99 -1.50 6.29 13.25
N ASN A 100 -0.91 5.45 12.38
CA ASN A 100 -0.21 4.18 12.72
C ASN A 100 -0.98 3.29 13.71
N VAL A 101 -2.30 3.10 13.50
CA VAL A 101 -3.12 2.23 14.34
C VAL A 101 -2.79 0.77 14.01
N LEU A 102 -2.09 0.09 14.91
CA LEU A 102 -1.70 -1.31 14.71
C LEU A 102 -2.91 -2.24 14.57
N VAL A 103 -2.79 -3.23 13.70
CA VAL A 103 -3.72 -4.38 13.69
C VAL A 103 -3.59 -5.08 15.03
N GLU A 104 -4.72 -5.33 15.69
CA GLU A 104 -4.76 -5.95 17.02
C GLU A 104 -4.07 -7.32 16.98
N GLY A 105 -3.11 -7.57 17.89
CA GLY A 105 -2.37 -8.83 17.98
C GLY A 105 -1.18 -8.95 17.01
N ILE A 106 -0.89 -7.93 16.19
CA ILE A 106 0.20 -8.01 15.19
C ILE A 106 1.58 -8.12 15.84
N TYR A 107 1.80 -7.50 17.00
CA TYR A 107 3.06 -7.60 17.71
C TYR A 107 3.37 -9.05 18.08
N GLU A 108 2.43 -9.73 18.70
CA GLU A 108 2.56 -11.13 19.14
C GLU A 108 2.74 -12.07 17.95
N THR A 109 2.14 -11.73 16.81
CA THR A 109 2.30 -12.47 15.56
C THR A 109 3.72 -12.34 15.02
N LEU A 110 4.26 -11.13 14.93
CA LEU A 110 5.63 -10.89 14.48
C LEU A 110 6.65 -11.52 15.42
N GLU A 111 6.46 -11.42 16.73
CA GLU A 111 7.32 -12.07 17.73
C GLU A 111 7.29 -13.60 17.57
N THR A 112 6.12 -14.18 17.35
CA THR A 112 5.98 -15.62 17.15
C THR A 112 6.70 -16.07 15.87
N LEU A 113 6.55 -15.35 14.76
CA LEU A 113 7.22 -15.64 13.50
C LEU A 113 8.75 -15.54 13.64
N GLN A 114 9.25 -14.51 14.32
CA GLN A 114 10.67 -14.35 14.59
C GLN A 114 11.21 -15.51 15.43
N ASN A 115 10.50 -15.92 16.50
CA ASN A 115 10.85 -17.06 17.34
C ASN A 115 10.82 -18.40 16.59
N GLN A 116 10.00 -18.53 15.56
CA GLN A 116 9.97 -19.68 14.66
C GLN A 116 11.09 -19.65 13.59
N GLY A 117 11.90 -18.59 13.57
CA GLY A 117 13.05 -18.45 12.68
C GLY A 117 12.72 -17.89 11.29
N TYR A 118 11.53 -17.33 11.09
CA TYR A 118 11.22 -16.59 9.87
C TYR A 118 11.99 -15.27 9.84
N LYS A 119 12.52 -14.94 8.68
CA LYS A 119 13.00 -13.59 8.37
C LYS A 119 11.85 -12.77 7.80
N MET A 120 11.79 -11.52 8.20
CA MET A 120 10.68 -10.66 7.83
C MET A 120 11.15 -9.38 7.16
N GLY A 121 10.31 -8.84 6.28
CA GLY A 121 10.55 -7.55 5.63
C GLY A 121 9.28 -6.77 5.43
N ILE A 122 9.44 -5.46 5.21
CA ILE A 122 8.38 -4.55 4.79
C ILE A 122 8.57 -4.23 3.30
N VAL A 123 7.47 -4.29 2.53
CA VAL A 123 7.43 -3.83 1.13
C VAL A 123 6.20 -2.95 0.97
N THR A 124 6.39 -1.64 0.98
CA THR A 124 5.29 -0.68 1.01
C THR A 124 5.41 0.39 -0.06
N SER A 125 4.27 0.95 -0.47
CA SER A 125 4.19 2.14 -1.32
C SER A 125 4.33 3.45 -0.53
N ASP A 126 4.48 3.39 0.80
CA ASP A 126 4.76 4.58 1.60
C ASP A 126 6.20 5.05 1.40
N SER A 127 6.43 6.33 1.66
CA SER A 127 7.75 6.96 1.59
C SER A 127 8.69 6.41 2.67
N LYS A 128 10.01 6.52 2.42
CA LYS A 128 11.03 6.15 3.40
C LYS A 128 10.79 6.83 4.76
N LYS A 129 10.47 8.13 4.75
CA LYS A 129 10.16 8.91 5.96
C LYS A 129 8.95 8.34 6.71
N GLY A 130 7.89 7.95 5.98
CA GLY A 130 6.69 7.36 6.59
C GLY A 130 6.99 6.02 7.26
N VAL A 131 7.79 5.17 6.62
CA VAL A 131 8.20 3.88 7.21
C VAL A 131 9.14 4.07 8.39
N GLU A 132 10.12 4.97 8.32
CA GLU A 132 11.01 5.28 9.44
C GLU A 132 10.21 5.77 10.66
N GLN A 133 9.23 6.64 10.45
CA GLN A 133 8.34 7.10 11.51
C GLN A 133 7.48 5.97 12.09
N PHE A 134 6.93 5.09 11.24
CA PHE A 134 6.20 3.91 11.70
C PHE A 134 7.07 3.03 12.59
N LEU A 135 8.29 2.69 12.15
CA LEU A 135 9.21 1.84 12.91
C LEU A 135 9.63 2.48 14.24
N GLU A 136 9.89 3.80 14.24
CA GLU A 136 10.24 4.54 15.45
C GLU A 136 9.10 4.55 16.49
N VAL A 137 7.87 4.86 16.05
CA VAL A 137 6.70 4.96 16.94
C VAL A 137 6.30 3.60 17.48
N THR A 138 6.34 2.55 16.66
CA THR A 138 5.96 1.19 17.06
C THR A 138 7.08 0.40 17.72
N GLN A 139 8.35 0.82 17.53
CA GLN A 139 9.56 0.10 17.91
C GLN A 139 9.65 -1.30 17.25
N PHE A 140 9.15 -1.43 16.02
CA PHE A 140 9.11 -2.69 15.26
C PHE A 140 10.37 -2.94 14.41
N ASP A 141 11.35 -2.04 14.42
CA ASP A 141 12.60 -2.14 13.65
C ASP A 141 13.31 -3.48 13.84
N HIS A 142 13.27 -4.02 15.06
CA HIS A 142 13.92 -5.29 15.41
C HIS A 142 13.26 -6.55 14.80
N PHE A 143 12.08 -6.44 14.23
CA PHE A 143 11.40 -7.55 13.54
C PHE A 143 11.82 -7.70 12.08
N PHE A 144 12.27 -6.61 11.43
CA PHE A 144 12.43 -6.59 9.98
C PHE A 144 13.88 -6.56 9.53
N ASP A 145 14.29 -7.60 8.79
CA ASP A 145 15.62 -7.72 8.18
C ASP A 145 15.78 -6.84 6.92
N VAL A 146 14.68 -6.52 6.24
CA VAL A 146 14.66 -5.66 5.05
C VAL A 146 13.45 -4.75 5.05
N VAL A 147 13.66 -3.49 4.66
CA VAL A 147 12.60 -2.49 4.49
C VAL A 147 12.72 -1.90 3.09
N ILE A 148 11.65 -2.04 2.32
CA ILE A 148 11.52 -1.55 0.95
C ILE A 148 10.37 -0.55 0.93
N SER A 149 10.70 0.72 0.71
CA SER A 149 9.79 1.86 0.63
C SER A 149 9.87 2.50 -0.75
N THR A 150 8.88 3.31 -1.09
CA THR A 150 8.87 4.06 -2.34
C THR A 150 9.67 5.36 -2.19
N GLU A 151 10.48 5.67 -3.20
CA GLU A 151 11.12 6.97 -3.40
C GLU A 151 10.76 7.52 -4.79
N ALA A 152 10.93 8.81 -4.97
CA ALA A 152 10.65 9.45 -6.26
C ALA A 152 11.40 8.76 -7.41
N ASN A 153 10.68 8.35 -8.43
CA ASN A 153 11.16 7.57 -9.60
C ASN A 153 11.67 6.15 -9.28
N ALA A 154 11.34 5.60 -8.11
CA ALA A 154 11.63 4.20 -7.80
C ALA A 154 10.67 3.26 -8.55
N VAL A 155 11.08 1.99 -8.64
CA VAL A 155 10.21 0.91 -9.10
C VAL A 155 9.18 0.62 -8.00
N GLU A 156 7.91 0.56 -8.37
CA GLU A 156 6.80 0.35 -7.44
C GLU A 156 6.07 -0.98 -7.69
N LYS A 157 5.31 -1.44 -6.70
CA LYS A 157 4.36 -2.53 -6.85
C LYS A 157 3.34 -2.18 -7.96
N PRO A 158 2.98 -3.10 -8.86
CA PRO A 158 3.25 -4.53 -8.87
C PRO A 158 4.48 -4.98 -9.67
N ASN A 159 5.43 -4.10 -10.01
CA ASN A 159 6.64 -4.51 -10.71
C ASN A 159 7.51 -5.40 -9.78
N PRO A 160 7.90 -6.62 -10.21
CA PRO A 160 8.67 -7.55 -9.38
C PRO A 160 10.06 -7.05 -9.01
N GLU A 161 10.63 -6.10 -9.77
CA GLU A 161 11.94 -5.51 -9.47
C GLU A 161 11.94 -4.71 -8.15
N VAL A 162 10.78 -4.35 -7.62
CA VAL A 162 10.66 -3.74 -6.28
C VAL A 162 11.31 -4.63 -5.22
N LEU A 163 11.35 -5.94 -5.42
CA LEU A 163 11.95 -6.92 -4.51
C LEU A 163 13.47 -7.13 -4.70
N ASN A 164 14.10 -6.41 -5.64
CA ASN A 164 15.55 -6.51 -5.86
C ASN A 164 16.39 -6.26 -4.60
N PRO A 165 16.02 -5.35 -3.66
CA PRO A 165 16.76 -5.20 -2.41
C PRO A 165 16.80 -6.48 -1.57
N LEU A 166 15.74 -7.28 -1.57
CA LEU A 166 15.75 -8.60 -0.92
C LEU A 166 16.69 -9.57 -1.65
N PHE A 167 16.46 -9.78 -2.94
CA PHE A 167 17.16 -10.82 -3.70
C PHE A 167 18.64 -10.52 -3.95
N ASN A 168 19.04 -9.24 -3.94
CA ASN A 168 20.45 -8.85 -4.09
C ASN A 168 21.25 -8.97 -2.79
N ASN A 169 20.60 -8.84 -1.64
CA ASN A 169 21.29 -8.83 -0.35
C ASN A 169 21.21 -10.16 0.40
N TYR A 170 20.27 -11.04 0.02
CA TYR A 170 20.04 -12.31 0.70
C TYR A 170 19.98 -13.46 -0.32
N ASP A 171 20.60 -14.56 0.04
CA ASP A 171 20.54 -15.81 -0.74
C ASP A 171 19.19 -16.52 -0.45
N VAL A 172 18.15 -16.09 -1.18
CA VAL A 172 16.79 -16.61 -1.03
C VAL A 172 16.15 -16.85 -2.41
N SER A 173 15.52 -18.01 -2.57
CA SER A 173 14.73 -18.32 -3.75
C SER A 173 13.34 -17.63 -3.67
N PRO A 174 12.77 -17.12 -4.76
CA PRO A 174 11.42 -16.58 -4.77
C PRO A 174 10.37 -17.55 -4.19
N GLN A 175 10.52 -18.84 -4.41
CA GLN A 175 9.61 -19.87 -3.85
C GLN A 175 9.69 -20.00 -2.32
N ASP A 176 10.74 -19.48 -1.68
CA ASP A 176 10.88 -19.46 -0.23
C ASP A 176 10.35 -18.16 0.42
N VAL A 177 9.79 -17.27 -0.39
CA VAL A 177 9.27 -15.97 0.04
C VAL A 177 7.74 -15.98 0.00
N ILE A 178 7.14 -15.43 1.06
CA ILE A 178 5.71 -15.16 1.20
C ILE A 178 5.51 -13.66 1.09
N ILE A 179 4.46 -13.22 0.43
CA ILE A 179 3.99 -11.83 0.50
C ILE A 179 2.62 -11.78 1.16
N VAL A 180 2.44 -10.80 2.05
CA VAL A 180 1.20 -10.52 2.77
C VAL A 180 0.83 -9.07 2.50
N GLY A 181 -0.36 -8.82 1.97
CA GLY A 181 -0.82 -7.48 1.65
C GLY A 181 -2.32 -7.40 1.46
N ASP A 182 -2.87 -6.20 1.46
CA ASP A 182 -4.31 -5.95 1.36
C ASP A 182 -4.77 -5.53 -0.03
N THR A 183 -3.84 -5.21 -0.95
CA THR A 183 -4.19 -4.71 -2.29
C THR A 183 -3.91 -5.69 -3.41
N ALA A 184 -4.59 -5.49 -4.55
CA ALA A 184 -4.28 -6.22 -5.78
C ALA A 184 -2.83 -6.04 -6.22
N ASN A 185 -2.19 -4.89 -5.94
CA ASN A 185 -0.79 -4.62 -6.28
C ASN A 185 0.17 -5.50 -5.47
N ASP A 186 -0.11 -5.75 -4.19
CA ASP A 186 0.68 -6.66 -3.36
C ASP A 186 0.66 -8.07 -3.92
N ILE A 187 -0.53 -8.57 -4.15
CA ILE A 187 -0.74 -9.93 -4.66
C ILE A 187 -0.14 -10.07 -6.06
N GLN A 188 -0.33 -9.08 -6.93
CA GLN A 188 0.25 -9.11 -8.28
C GLN A 188 1.78 -9.02 -8.26
N THR A 189 2.38 -8.31 -7.28
CA THR A 189 3.84 -8.32 -7.06
C THR A 189 4.32 -9.75 -6.78
N GLY A 190 3.64 -10.46 -5.89
CA GLY A 190 3.95 -11.86 -5.59
C GLY A 190 3.81 -12.78 -6.81
N VAL A 191 2.78 -12.59 -7.63
CA VAL A 191 2.58 -13.33 -8.88
C VAL A 191 3.71 -13.04 -9.87
N ASN A 192 4.02 -11.76 -10.11
CA ASN A 192 5.03 -11.34 -11.08
C ASN A 192 6.45 -11.78 -10.67
N ALA A 193 6.75 -11.75 -9.37
CA ALA A 193 8.01 -12.22 -8.81
C ALA A 193 8.07 -13.74 -8.61
N LYS A 194 6.97 -14.48 -8.88
CA LYS A 194 6.84 -15.93 -8.70
C LYS A 194 7.14 -16.36 -7.26
N LEU A 195 6.65 -15.62 -6.30
CA LEU A 195 6.81 -15.96 -4.88
C LEU A 195 6.05 -17.23 -4.53
N GLY A 196 6.53 -17.93 -3.50
CA GLY A 196 6.00 -19.22 -3.07
C GLY A 196 4.58 -19.16 -2.54
N LEU A 197 4.21 -18.06 -1.86
CA LEU A 197 2.88 -17.90 -1.30
C LEU A 197 2.46 -16.42 -1.32
N LYS A 198 1.19 -16.18 -1.64
CA LYS A 198 0.56 -14.85 -1.66
C LYS A 198 -0.66 -14.90 -0.75
N ILE A 199 -0.64 -14.12 0.33
CA ILE A 199 -1.71 -14.05 1.32
C ILE A 199 -2.30 -12.65 1.26
N ALA A 200 -3.59 -12.57 0.99
CA ALA A 200 -4.34 -11.33 1.04
C ALA A 200 -5.01 -11.17 2.40
N VAL A 201 -5.02 -9.96 2.93
CA VAL A 201 -5.70 -9.59 4.17
C VAL A 201 -6.82 -8.59 3.90
N LEU A 202 -7.87 -8.62 4.73
CA LEU A 202 -9.07 -7.78 4.56
C LEU A 202 -9.09 -6.58 5.51
N THR A 203 -7.94 -6.21 6.08
CA THR A 203 -7.80 -5.06 7.00
C THR A 203 -7.58 -3.72 6.31
N GLY A 204 -7.41 -3.73 4.99
CA GLY A 204 -7.11 -2.54 4.19
C GLY A 204 -8.23 -2.15 3.21
N VAL A 205 -7.83 -1.61 2.06
CA VAL A 205 -8.74 -1.01 1.06
C VAL A 205 -9.05 -1.93 -0.13
N GLY A 206 -8.34 -3.03 -0.30
CA GLY A 206 -8.55 -3.97 -1.39
C GLY A 206 -9.92 -4.65 -1.30
N LEU A 207 -10.62 -4.72 -2.42
CA LEU A 207 -11.86 -5.49 -2.50
C LEU A 207 -11.54 -6.98 -2.64
N GLU A 208 -12.22 -7.85 -1.90
CA GLU A 208 -12.01 -9.30 -1.95
C GLU A 208 -12.01 -9.86 -3.38
N GLN A 209 -12.86 -9.29 -4.26
CA GLN A 209 -12.94 -9.69 -5.67
C GLN A 209 -11.66 -9.41 -6.45
N GLU A 210 -10.88 -8.40 -6.06
CA GLU A 210 -9.62 -8.01 -6.70
C GLU A 210 -8.44 -8.85 -6.20
N LEU A 211 -8.60 -9.49 -5.04
CA LEU A 211 -7.60 -10.32 -4.38
C LEU A 211 -7.61 -11.79 -4.85
N ASN A 212 -8.33 -12.10 -5.91
CA ASN A 212 -8.56 -13.47 -6.41
C ASN A 212 -7.31 -14.23 -6.90
N LYS A 213 -6.15 -13.56 -7.01
CA LYS A 213 -4.86 -14.17 -7.34
C LYS A 213 -4.05 -14.56 -6.11
N ALA A 214 -4.53 -14.25 -4.91
CA ALA A 214 -3.94 -14.73 -3.66
C ALA A 214 -4.16 -16.24 -3.52
N ASP A 215 -3.23 -16.91 -2.89
CA ASP A 215 -3.38 -18.32 -2.54
C ASP A 215 -4.32 -18.48 -1.33
N HIS A 216 -4.33 -17.50 -0.44
CA HIS A 216 -5.24 -17.40 0.70
C HIS A 216 -5.74 -15.95 0.85
N ILE A 217 -7.00 -15.82 1.25
CA ILE A 217 -7.60 -14.55 1.67
C ILE A 217 -8.04 -14.76 3.12
N VAL A 218 -7.60 -13.88 4.02
CA VAL A 218 -7.82 -13.99 5.47
C VAL A 218 -8.25 -12.65 6.06
N ASP A 219 -8.82 -12.67 7.25
CA ASP A 219 -9.36 -11.47 7.87
C ASP A 219 -8.25 -10.45 8.20
N ASN A 220 -7.09 -10.91 8.68
CA ASN A 220 -5.97 -10.04 9.04
C ASN A 220 -4.63 -10.80 9.02
N ALA A 221 -3.52 -10.07 9.21
CA ALA A 221 -2.18 -10.62 9.12
C ALA A 221 -1.83 -11.66 10.21
N ASN A 222 -2.58 -11.74 11.32
CA ASN A 222 -2.34 -12.75 12.36
C ASN A 222 -2.67 -14.16 11.88
N ASP A 223 -3.60 -14.30 10.93
CA ASP A 223 -4.01 -15.59 10.38
C ASP A 223 -2.89 -16.29 9.59
N VAL A 224 -1.82 -15.54 9.25
CA VAL A 224 -0.61 -16.10 8.62
C VAL A 224 -0.04 -17.25 9.43
N LEU A 225 -0.06 -17.18 10.76
CA LEU A 225 0.40 -18.27 11.63
C LEU A 225 -0.36 -19.57 11.38
N GLY A 226 -1.68 -19.49 11.22
CA GLY A 226 -2.52 -20.65 10.92
C GLY A 226 -2.25 -21.25 9.53
N ILE A 227 -1.97 -20.40 8.54
CA ILE A 227 -1.62 -20.83 7.20
C ILE A 227 -0.27 -21.55 7.20
N LEU A 228 0.76 -20.96 7.82
CA LEU A 228 2.11 -21.53 7.86
C LEU A 228 2.15 -22.93 8.46
N ASN A 229 1.31 -23.21 9.46
CA ASN A 229 1.18 -24.55 10.05
C ASN A 229 0.72 -25.62 9.04
N GLN A 230 0.12 -25.24 7.91
CA GLN A 230 -0.30 -26.16 6.86
C GLN A 230 0.86 -26.53 5.90
N TYR A 231 1.93 -25.72 5.92
CA TYR A 231 3.11 -25.87 5.05
C TYR A 231 4.38 -26.28 5.84
N ALA A 232 4.24 -26.56 7.15
CA ALA A 232 5.32 -26.98 8.05
C ALA A 232 5.73 -28.46 7.90
#